data_f004a1d651c82a553a7f0fe0d90e0b56
#
_entry.id   f004a1d651c82a553a7f0fe0d90e0b56
#
_cell.length_a   1.000
_cell.length_b   1.000
_cell.length_c   1.000
_cell.angle_alpha   90.00
_cell.angle_beta   90.00
_cell.angle_gamma   90.00
#
_symmetry.space_group_name_H-M   'P 1'
#
loop_
_entity.id
_entity.type
_entity.pdbx_description
1 polymer ?
#
loop_
_entity_poly.entity_id
_entity_poly.type
_entity_poly.pdbx_seq_one_letter_code
_entity_poly.pdbx_strand_id
1 'polypeptide(L)'
;MDLVRTPRTELVARFSHGVTAPQHVGRELRAQFGDIDIYLFDQLLRGRFDARSRVLDAGCGDGRNLIYLLQRGFDCYGVDEDATAIQVMRRTAARVAPDVPAGNFAVASLDHLPYGSGSMDVVLASAVLHFARDEEHWTRMLGEMWRVLVPNGLLFARLASNIGLESLIGPAGRVVRLPDGSTRFIVDEAMLLGWTERLGGRLADPIKTTNVQQQRCMTTWCVIK
;
A
#
# COMPACT_ATOMS: atom_id res chain seq x y z
N MET A 1 -0.56 23.47 -57.79
CA MET A 1 -0.82 23.91 -56.42
C MET A 1 -0.13 22.91 -55.50
N ASP A 2 1.18 23.16 -55.29
CA ASP A 2 2.11 22.20 -54.68
C ASP A 2 2.07 22.34 -53.17
N LEU A 3 1.70 21.23 -52.50
CA LEU A 3 1.77 21.09 -51.03
C LEU A 3 3.24 20.82 -50.67
N VAL A 4 3.91 21.85 -50.17
CA VAL A 4 5.27 21.78 -49.62
C VAL A 4 5.22 20.91 -48.36
N ARG A 5 5.79 19.71 -48.45
CA ARG A 5 6.08 18.84 -47.29
C ARG A 5 7.30 19.39 -46.56
N THR A 6 7.08 19.92 -45.37
CA THR A 6 8.16 20.25 -44.42
C THR A 6 8.81 18.97 -43.90
N PRO A 7 10.13 18.82 -43.92
CA PRO A 7 10.78 17.59 -43.46
C PRO A 7 10.70 17.47 -41.93
N ARG A 8 10.37 16.27 -41.48
CA ARG A 8 10.26 15.85 -40.07
C ARG A 8 11.57 15.94 -39.25
N THR A 9 12.66 16.36 -39.86
CA THR A 9 14.00 16.33 -39.28
C THR A 9 14.38 17.57 -38.47
N GLU A 10 13.66 18.68 -38.61
CA GLU A 10 14.00 19.91 -37.85
C GLU A 10 13.37 20.04 -36.43
N LEU A 11 12.41 19.17 -36.08
CA LEU A 11 11.78 19.22 -34.78
C LEU A 11 12.57 18.51 -33.65
N VAL A 12 13.56 17.69 -34.03
CA VAL A 12 14.39 16.92 -33.06
C VAL A 12 15.57 17.74 -32.54
N ALA A 13 15.99 18.78 -33.24
CA ALA A 13 17.21 19.55 -32.94
C ALA A 13 17.02 20.66 -31.87
N ARG A 14 15.81 20.95 -31.42
CA ARG A 14 15.53 22.01 -30.43
C ARG A 14 15.46 21.59 -28.97
N PHE A 15 15.62 20.29 -28.66
CA PHE A 15 15.58 19.78 -27.26
C PHE A 15 16.94 19.32 -26.72
N SER A 16 18.05 19.69 -27.36
CA SER A 16 19.39 19.30 -26.92
C SER A 16 20.12 20.36 -26.08
N HIS A 17 19.42 21.11 -25.25
CA HIS A 17 20.07 21.97 -24.26
C HIS A 17 19.79 21.44 -22.85
N GLY A 18 20.75 20.70 -22.30
CA GLY A 18 20.94 20.60 -20.86
C GLY A 18 20.05 19.63 -20.10
N VAL A 19 19.72 18.46 -20.65
CA VAL A 19 19.20 17.35 -19.83
C VAL A 19 20.39 16.69 -19.17
N THR A 20 20.81 17.21 -18.02
CA THR A 20 21.63 16.47 -17.07
C THR A 20 20.92 15.17 -16.73
N ALA A 21 21.64 14.09 -16.85
CA ALA A 21 21.21 12.72 -16.94
C ALA A 21 19.98 12.33 -16.08
N PRO A 22 19.05 11.52 -16.64
CA PRO A 22 17.84 11.01 -15.93
C PRO A 22 18.10 10.33 -14.58
N GLN A 23 19.34 9.91 -14.33
CA GLN A 23 19.81 9.27 -13.12
C GLN A 23 19.80 10.18 -11.86
N HIS A 24 19.93 11.50 -12.01
CA HIS A 24 19.89 12.43 -10.88
C HIS A 24 18.47 12.63 -10.34
N VAL A 25 17.50 12.87 -11.20
CA VAL A 25 16.09 13.07 -10.81
C VAL A 25 15.52 11.84 -10.09
N GLY A 26 15.78 10.64 -10.62
CA GLY A 26 15.32 9.40 -9.98
C GLY A 26 15.94 9.19 -8.59
N ARG A 27 17.20 9.58 -8.39
CA ARG A 27 17.89 9.51 -7.09
C ARG A 27 17.33 10.52 -6.11
N GLU A 28 17.08 11.74 -6.54
CA GLU A 28 16.47 12.80 -5.73
C GLU A 28 15.05 12.44 -5.29
N LEU A 29 14.22 11.95 -6.20
CA LEU A 29 12.86 11.49 -5.89
C LEU A 29 12.90 10.31 -4.89
N ARG A 30 13.79 9.34 -5.08
CA ARG A 30 13.93 8.22 -4.14
C ARG A 30 14.46 8.69 -2.79
N ALA A 31 15.36 9.66 -2.74
CA ALA A 31 15.84 10.25 -1.49
C ALA A 31 14.73 10.99 -0.75
N GLN A 32 13.80 11.61 -1.48
CA GLN A 32 12.67 12.35 -0.93
C GLN A 32 11.51 11.46 -0.50
N PHE A 33 11.13 10.47 -1.32
CA PHE A 33 9.91 9.68 -1.14
C PHE A 33 10.19 8.24 -0.67
N GLY A 34 11.45 7.79 -0.74
CA GLY A 34 11.80 6.41 -0.45
C GLY A 34 11.22 5.44 -1.46
N ASP A 35 10.85 4.26 -0.95
CA ASP A 35 10.19 3.19 -1.70
C ASP A 35 8.71 3.06 -1.31
N ILE A 36 8.05 4.18 -0.95
CA ILE A 36 6.62 4.22 -0.62
C ILE A 36 5.78 3.60 -1.75
N ASP A 37 4.74 2.87 -1.38
CA ASP A 37 3.80 2.32 -2.34
C ASP A 37 3.14 3.45 -3.15
N ILE A 38 3.22 3.40 -4.48
CA ILE A 38 2.73 4.47 -5.36
C ILE A 38 1.22 4.69 -5.23
N TYR A 39 0.46 3.63 -4.93
CA TYR A 39 -1.00 3.74 -4.74
C TYR A 39 -1.36 4.32 -3.38
N LEU A 40 -0.50 4.13 -2.36
CA LEU A 40 -0.61 4.85 -1.09
C LEU A 40 -0.26 6.33 -1.30
N PHE A 41 0.78 6.62 -2.07
CA PHE A 41 1.16 7.98 -2.40
C PHE A 41 0.06 8.73 -3.17
N ASP A 42 -0.69 8.03 -4.06
CA ASP A 42 -1.89 8.58 -4.71
C ASP A 42 -2.96 9.01 -3.68
N GLN A 43 -3.15 8.27 -2.57
CA GLN A 43 -4.10 8.65 -1.52
C GLN A 43 -3.67 9.94 -0.78
N LEU A 44 -2.37 10.12 -0.56
CA LEU A 44 -1.81 11.37 -0.03
C LEU A 44 -2.05 12.54 -0.98
N LEU A 45 -1.78 12.38 -2.27
CA LEU A 45 -1.99 13.40 -3.28
C LEU A 45 -3.46 13.80 -3.42
N ARG A 46 -4.39 12.90 -3.11
CA ARG A 46 -5.84 13.16 -3.05
C ARG A 46 -6.29 13.85 -1.76
N GLY A 47 -5.37 14.06 -0.80
CA GLY A 47 -5.69 14.66 0.49
C GLY A 47 -6.62 13.80 1.35
N ARG A 48 -6.54 12.45 1.23
CA ARG A 48 -7.36 11.52 2.01
C ARG A 48 -6.98 11.51 3.49
N PHE A 49 -5.76 11.87 3.81
CA PHE A 49 -5.23 12.05 5.15
C PHE A 49 -4.06 13.04 5.14
N ASP A 50 -3.77 13.63 6.29
CA ASP A 50 -2.74 14.66 6.47
C ASP A 50 -1.87 14.39 7.71
N ALA A 51 -0.93 15.28 8.01
CA ALA A 51 0.01 15.11 9.13
C ALA A 51 -0.63 15.08 10.52
N ARG A 52 -1.93 15.39 10.66
CA ARG A 52 -2.68 15.25 11.91
C ARG A 52 -3.25 13.84 12.09
N SER A 53 -3.20 13.03 11.06
CA SER A 53 -3.73 11.67 11.08
C SER A 53 -2.77 10.73 11.80
N ARG A 54 -3.33 9.86 12.65
CA ARG A 54 -2.63 8.70 13.24
C ARG A 54 -2.66 7.57 12.23
N VAL A 55 -1.48 7.20 11.73
CA VAL A 55 -1.32 6.24 10.64
C VAL A 55 -0.69 4.96 11.18
N LEU A 56 -1.43 3.85 11.10
CA LEU A 56 -0.91 2.51 11.40
C LEU A 56 -0.55 1.80 10.09
N ASP A 57 0.69 1.32 9.96
CA ASP A 57 1.08 0.35 8.93
C ASP A 57 1.07 -1.06 9.54
N ALA A 58 0.05 -1.82 9.19
CA ALA A 58 -0.16 -3.20 9.64
C ALA A 58 0.61 -4.14 8.72
N GLY A 59 1.69 -4.73 9.24
CA GLY A 59 2.71 -5.45 8.47
C GLY A 59 3.72 -4.48 7.87
N CYS A 60 4.28 -3.61 8.72
CA CYS A 60 5.10 -2.48 8.29
C CYS A 60 6.48 -2.90 7.76
N GLY A 61 6.95 -4.12 8.06
CA GLY A 61 8.30 -4.54 7.73
C GLY A 61 9.35 -3.56 8.27
N ASP A 62 10.30 -3.19 7.44
CA ASP A 62 11.34 -2.20 7.73
C ASP A 62 10.88 -0.73 7.59
N GLY A 63 9.59 -0.50 7.29
CA GLY A 63 8.93 0.81 7.30
C GLY A 63 8.93 1.57 5.98
N ARG A 64 9.09 0.90 4.83
CA ARG A 64 9.14 1.57 3.52
C ARG A 64 8.01 2.58 3.27
N ASN A 65 6.79 2.31 3.77
CA ASN A 65 5.63 3.19 3.63
C ASN A 65 5.60 4.31 4.68
N LEU A 66 6.26 4.12 5.83
CA LEU A 66 6.23 5.07 6.94
C LEU A 66 7.36 6.10 6.89
N ILE A 67 8.50 5.82 6.24
CA ILE A 67 9.67 6.71 6.25
C ILE A 67 9.31 8.10 5.76
N TYR A 68 8.63 8.22 4.62
CA TYR A 68 8.20 9.51 4.08
C TYR A 68 7.21 10.23 5.02
N LEU A 69 6.26 9.49 5.60
CA LEU A 69 5.26 10.05 6.51
C LEU A 69 5.93 10.58 7.80
N LEU A 70 6.85 9.82 8.37
CA LEU A 70 7.65 10.22 9.53
C LEU A 70 8.44 11.52 9.26
N GLN A 71 9.10 11.61 8.10
CA GLN A 71 9.83 12.82 7.70
C GLN A 71 8.93 14.04 7.53
N ARG A 72 7.63 13.83 7.32
CA ARG A 72 6.61 14.88 7.18
C ARG A 72 5.83 15.16 8.47
N GLY A 73 6.24 14.52 9.59
CA GLY A 73 5.66 14.78 10.91
C GLY A 73 4.30 14.11 11.16
N PHE A 74 3.99 13.04 10.42
CA PHE A 74 2.81 12.23 10.72
C PHE A 74 2.99 11.44 12.03
N ASP A 75 1.91 11.23 12.76
CA ASP A 75 1.87 10.35 13.93
C ASP A 75 1.77 8.89 13.46
N CYS A 76 2.93 8.24 13.33
CA CYS A 76 3.07 6.93 12.73
C CYS A 76 3.18 5.82 13.77
N TYR A 77 2.50 4.72 13.47
CA TYR A 77 2.50 3.46 14.20
C TYR A 77 2.80 2.32 13.23
N GLY A 78 3.44 1.26 13.72
CA GLY A 78 3.74 0.11 12.87
C GLY A 78 3.73 -1.19 13.66
N VAL A 79 3.23 -2.25 13.06
CA VAL A 79 3.32 -3.60 13.62
C VAL A 79 3.81 -4.57 12.55
N ASP A 80 4.59 -5.53 13.00
CA ASP A 80 5.03 -6.68 12.20
C ASP A 80 5.31 -7.87 13.12
N GLU A 81 5.16 -9.10 12.63
CA GLU A 81 5.52 -10.31 13.38
C GLU A 81 7.04 -10.51 13.44
N ASP A 82 7.79 -9.94 12.48
CA ASP A 82 9.25 -10.02 12.45
C ASP A 82 9.88 -8.99 13.40
N ALA A 83 10.39 -9.49 14.52
CA ALA A 83 11.10 -8.67 15.51
C ALA A 83 12.32 -7.95 14.92
N THR A 84 12.98 -8.53 13.91
CA THR A 84 14.13 -7.93 13.23
C THR A 84 13.70 -6.72 12.41
N ALA A 85 12.60 -6.84 11.67
CA ALA A 85 12.01 -5.75 10.91
C ALA A 85 11.61 -4.59 11.84
N ILE A 86 10.95 -4.87 12.96
CA ILE A 86 10.59 -3.85 13.96
C ILE A 86 11.82 -3.16 14.57
N GLN A 87 12.92 -3.88 14.82
CA GLN A 87 14.16 -3.25 15.28
C GLN A 87 14.75 -2.30 14.22
N VAL A 88 14.70 -2.68 12.94
CA VAL A 88 15.11 -1.82 11.82
C VAL A 88 14.22 -0.59 11.75
N MET A 89 12.90 -0.79 11.83
CA MET A 89 11.90 0.30 11.83
C MET A 89 12.15 1.31 12.95
N ARG A 90 12.35 0.85 14.20
CA ARG A 90 12.65 1.70 15.37
C ARG A 90 13.92 2.52 15.16
N ARG A 91 14.99 1.92 14.65
CA ARG A 91 16.25 2.63 14.35
C ARG A 91 16.06 3.68 13.26
N THR A 92 15.28 3.34 12.23
CA THR A 92 14.96 4.27 11.15
C THR A 92 14.14 5.44 11.66
N ALA A 93 13.08 5.18 12.46
CA ALA A 93 12.27 6.22 13.07
C ALA A 93 13.10 7.16 13.96
N ALA A 94 13.93 6.62 14.84
CA ALA A 94 14.81 7.43 15.70
C ALA A 94 15.76 8.35 14.92
N ARG A 95 16.14 7.97 13.70
CA ARG A 95 17.00 8.78 12.83
C ARG A 95 16.23 9.88 12.07
N VAL A 96 15.01 9.58 11.58
CA VAL A 96 14.28 10.50 10.67
C VAL A 96 13.20 11.31 11.38
N ALA A 97 12.73 10.85 12.54
CA ALA A 97 11.69 11.47 13.37
C ALA A 97 11.95 11.15 14.85
N PRO A 98 13.01 11.74 15.47
CA PRO A 98 13.48 11.37 16.82
C PRO A 98 12.43 11.60 17.92
N ASP A 99 11.43 12.46 17.68
CA ASP A 99 10.36 12.74 18.63
C ASP A 99 9.26 11.65 18.65
N VAL A 100 9.25 10.73 17.67
CA VAL A 100 8.29 9.63 17.62
C VAL A 100 8.71 8.52 18.59
N PRO A 101 7.83 8.13 19.56
CA PRO A 101 8.18 7.11 20.53
C PRO A 101 8.49 5.75 19.87
N ALA A 102 9.57 5.10 20.28
CA ALA A 102 9.90 3.75 19.82
C ALA A 102 8.79 2.72 20.11
N GLY A 103 7.96 2.97 21.13
CA GLY A 103 6.80 2.16 21.48
C GLY A 103 5.67 2.18 20.45
N ASN A 104 5.66 3.15 19.51
CA ASN A 104 4.72 3.17 18.41
C ASN A 104 4.93 2.00 17.42
N PHE A 105 6.10 1.34 17.49
CA PHE A 105 6.43 0.20 16.62
C PHE A 105 6.53 -1.07 17.47
N ALA A 106 5.61 -2.01 17.25
CA ALA A 106 5.45 -3.20 18.08
C ALA A 106 5.62 -4.50 17.28
N VAL A 107 6.19 -5.52 17.93
CA VAL A 107 6.12 -6.88 17.43
C VAL A 107 4.75 -7.44 17.81
N ALA A 108 3.89 -7.69 16.82
CA ALA A 108 2.55 -8.22 17.04
C ALA A 108 2.01 -8.91 15.80
N SER A 109 1.07 -9.84 16.02
CA SER A 109 0.30 -10.44 14.94
C SER A 109 -0.82 -9.51 14.48
N LEU A 110 -1.16 -9.56 13.20
CA LEU A 110 -2.18 -8.70 12.60
C LEU A 110 -3.60 -9.11 12.96
N ASP A 111 -3.79 -10.33 13.44
CA ASP A 111 -5.06 -10.80 13.97
C ASP A 111 -5.24 -10.46 15.48
N HIS A 112 -4.29 -9.73 16.07
CA HIS A 112 -4.36 -9.21 17.45
C HIS A 112 -3.52 -7.93 17.61
N LEU A 113 -4.06 -6.79 17.16
CA LEU A 113 -3.35 -5.50 17.17
C LEU A 113 -3.31 -4.91 18.59
N PRO A 114 -2.13 -4.42 19.07
CA PRO A 114 -1.95 -3.90 20.42
C PRO A 114 -2.48 -2.47 20.62
N TYR A 115 -3.51 -2.10 19.86
CA TYR A 115 -4.10 -0.76 19.89
C TYR A 115 -5.58 -0.81 20.25
N GLY A 116 -6.07 0.25 20.88
CA GLY A 116 -7.49 0.39 21.26
C GLY A 116 -8.42 0.53 20.04
N SER A 117 -9.70 0.19 20.21
CA SER A 117 -10.70 0.43 19.17
C SER A 117 -10.81 1.92 18.87
N GLY A 118 -10.90 2.28 17.58
CA GLY A 118 -11.03 3.67 17.16
C GLY A 118 -9.83 4.55 17.53
N SER A 119 -8.62 4.00 17.50
CA SER A 119 -7.39 4.73 17.85
C SER A 119 -6.60 5.24 16.63
N MET A 120 -6.94 4.80 15.41
CA MET A 120 -6.22 5.13 14.19
C MET A 120 -7.12 5.82 13.17
N ASP A 121 -6.62 6.85 12.53
CA ASP A 121 -7.34 7.58 11.48
C ASP A 121 -7.14 6.91 10.10
N VAL A 122 -5.99 6.27 9.93
CA VAL A 122 -5.62 5.51 8.72
C VAL A 122 -4.99 4.18 9.11
N VAL A 123 -5.40 3.11 8.46
CA VAL A 123 -4.75 1.80 8.54
C VAL A 123 -4.28 1.38 7.16
N LEU A 124 -2.99 1.10 7.05
CA LEU A 124 -2.33 0.59 5.86
C LEU A 124 -2.16 -0.92 5.98
N ALA A 125 -2.44 -1.64 4.91
CA ALA A 125 -2.22 -3.08 4.76
C ALA A 125 -1.62 -3.36 3.38
N SER A 126 -0.38 -2.87 3.16
CA SER A 126 0.28 -2.96 1.85
C SER A 126 1.05 -4.26 1.72
N ALA A 127 0.55 -5.16 0.89
CA ALA A 127 1.16 -6.46 0.58
C ALA A 127 1.27 -7.41 1.80
N VAL A 128 0.27 -7.41 2.67
CA VAL A 128 0.26 -8.21 3.90
C VAL A 128 -0.95 -9.15 4.01
N LEU A 129 -2.17 -8.71 3.71
CA LEU A 129 -3.38 -9.54 3.83
C LEU A 129 -3.33 -10.82 2.97
N HIS A 130 -2.53 -10.84 1.92
CA HIS A 130 -2.35 -12.01 1.08
C HIS A 130 -1.42 -13.09 1.68
N PHE A 131 -0.89 -12.88 2.90
CA PHE A 131 -0.21 -13.90 3.68
C PHE A 131 -1.13 -14.65 4.65
N ALA A 132 -2.43 -14.35 4.62
CA ALA A 132 -3.40 -15.10 5.42
C ALA A 132 -3.32 -16.61 5.10
N ARG A 133 -3.37 -17.41 6.16
CA ARG A 133 -3.28 -18.88 6.06
C ARG A 133 -4.56 -19.52 5.50
N ASP A 134 -5.68 -18.87 5.77
CA ASP A 134 -7.04 -19.27 5.39
C ASP A 134 -7.98 -18.07 5.48
N GLU A 135 -9.26 -18.26 5.16
CA GLU A 135 -10.27 -17.21 5.18
C GLU A 135 -10.60 -16.73 6.61
N GLU A 136 -10.53 -17.62 7.59
CA GLU A 136 -10.74 -17.26 8.99
C GLU A 136 -9.64 -16.33 9.51
N HIS A 137 -8.37 -16.65 9.21
CA HIS A 137 -7.23 -15.80 9.55
C HIS A 137 -7.31 -14.44 8.84
N TRP A 138 -7.64 -14.43 7.54
CA TRP A 138 -7.84 -13.21 6.78
C TRP A 138 -8.92 -12.32 7.40
N THR A 139 -10.04 -12.93 7.81
CA THR A 139 -11.16 -12.25 8.46
C THR A 139 -10.76 -11.64 9.80
N ARG A 140 -9.98 -12.36 10.63
CA ARG A 140 -9.47 -11.82 11.90
C ARG A 140 -8.52 -10.63 11.67
N MET A 141 -7.57 -10.75 10.75
CA MET A 141 -6.66 -9.65 10.39
C MET A 141 -7.44 -8.40 9.96
N LEU A 142 -8.39 -8.56 9.05
CA LEU A 142 -9.23 -7.46 8.58
C LEU A 142 -10.10 -6.88 9.70
N GLY A 143 -10.67 -7.75 10.56
CA GLY A 143 -11.48 -7.34 11.71
C GLY A 143 -10.71 -6.47 12.70
N GLU A 144 -9.46 -6.80 13.00
CA GLU A 144 -8.59 -6.01 13.88
C GLU A 144 -8.23 -4.65 13.24
N MET A 145 -7.89 -4.63 11.95
CA MET A 145 -7.65 -3.38 11.21
C MET A 145 -8.88 -2.47 11.25
N TRP A 146 -10.07 -3.06 11.08
CA TRP A 146 -11.33 -2.32 11.14
C TRP A 146 -11.66 -1.87 12.56
N ARG A 147 -11.38 -2.69 13.57
CA ARG A 147 -11.62 -2.35 14.99
C ARG A 147 -10.85 -1.11 15.41
N VAL A 148 -9.56 -1.05 15.08
CA VAL A 148 -8.70 0.07 15.49
C VAL A 148 -8.97 1.36 14.72
N LEU A 149 -9.64 1.30 13.57
CA LEU A 149 -9.95 2.45 12.73
C LEU A 149 -11.09 3.28 13.34
N VAL A 150 -10.96 4.61 13.33
CA VAL A 150 -12.03 5.55 13.74
C VAL A 150 -13.19 5.55 12.74
N PRO A 151 -14.41 5.99 13.12
CA PRO A 151 -15.45 6.33 12.16
C PRO A 151 -14.94 7.39 11.15
N ASN A 152 -15.25 7.20 9.87
CA ASN A 152 -14.71 7.95 8.72
C ASN A 152 -13.20 7.80 8.48
N GLY A 153 -12.53 6.89 9.18
CA GLY A 153 -11.13 6.55 8.92
C GLY A 153 -10.94 5.76 7.63
N LEU A 154 -9.72 5.78 7.10
CA LEU A 154 -9.35 5.14 5.83
C LEU A 154 -8.63 3.81 6.08
N LEU A 155 -9.17 2.72 5.56
CA LEU A 155 -8.44 1.49 5.32
C LEU A 155 -7.87 1.51 3.90
N PHE A 156 -6.56 1.44 3.77
CA PHE A 156 -5.86 1.23 2.51
C PHE A 156 -5.29 -0.19 2.49
N ALA A 157 -5.77 -1.02 1.60
CA ALA A 157 -5.22 -2.37 1.41
C ALA A 157 -4.71 -2.55 -0.02
N ARG A 158 -3.53 -3.17 -0.14
CA ARG A 158 -2.99 -3.63 -1.41
C ARG A 158 -2.63 -5.10 -1.30
N LEU A 159 -3.34 -5.96 -2.04
CA LEU A 159 -3.27 -7.40 -1.84
C LEU A 159 -3.38 -8.18 -3.16
N ALA A 160 -3.01 -9.45 -3.12
CA ALA A 160 -3.11 -10.33 -4.28
C ALA A 160 -4.57 -10.69 -4.59
N SER A 161 -4.94 -10.67 -5.87
CA SER A 161 -6.26 -11.04 -6.35
C SER A 161 -6.20 -11.89 -7.60
N ASN A 162 -7.34 -12.47 -8.00
CA ASN A 162 -7.49 -13.07 -9.32
C ASN A 162 -8.13 -12.12 -10.35
N ILE A 163 -8.43 -10.89 -9.99
CA ILE A 163 -9.09 -9.91 -10.88
C ILE A 163 -8.25 -9.69 -12.14
N GLY A 164 -8.79 -10.10 -13.29
CA GLY A 164 -8.09 -10.12 -14.58
C GLY A 164 -7.21 -11.36 -14.81
N LEU A 165 -7.30 -12.37 -13.92
CA LEU A 165 -6.67 -13.70 -14.04
C LEU A 165 -7.65 -14.83 -13.73
N GLU A 166 -8.94 -14.61 -13.80
CA GLU A 166 -9.99 -15.55 -13.39
C GLU A 166 -9.92 -16.87 -14.16
N SER A 167 -9.47 -16.83 -15.42
CA SER A 167 -9.29 -18.02 -16.26
C SER A 167 -8.07 -18.88 -15.86
N LEU A 168 -7.10 -18.29 -15.17
CA LEU A 168 -5.87 -18.97 -14.74
C LEU A 168 -5.91 -19.39 -13.28
N ILE A 169 -6.62 -18.61 -12.47
CA ILE A 169 -6.77 -18.82 -11.03
C ILE A 169 -8.25 -19.09 -10.76
N GLY A 170 -8.64 -20.33 -10.91
CA GLY A 170 -10.02 -20.78 -10.69
C GLY A 170 -10.43 -20.80 -9.21
N PRO A 171 -11.70 -21.16 -8.92
CA PRO A 171 -12.32 -21.05 -7.59
C PRO A 171 -11.90 -22.11 -6.58
N ALA A 172 -10.89 -22.93 -6.84
CA ALA A 172 -10.51 -24.10 -6.03
C ALA A 172 -9.81 -23.73 -4.69
N GLY A 173 -10.34 -22.73 -3.97
CA GLY A 173 -9.80 -22.29 -2.68
C GLY A 173 -9.11 -20.93 -2.77
N ARG A 174 -8.87 -20.32 -1.61
CA ARG A 174 -8.31 -18.96 -1.52
C ARG A 174 -6.78 -18.94 -1.43
N VAL A 175 -6.17 -20.00 -0.91
CA VAL A 175 -4.70 -20.08 -0.81
C VAL A 175 -4.19 -20.85 -2.03
N VAL A 176 -3.56 -20.17 -2.96
CA VAL A 176 -3.14 -20.70 -4.24
C VAL A 176 -1.68 -20.42 -4.53
N ARG A 177 -1.06 -21.30 -5.32
CA ARG A 177 0.25 -21.07 -5.90
C ARG A 177 0.07 -20.29 -7.21
N LEU A 178 0.67 -19.11 -7.26
CA LEU A 178 0.63 -18.23 -8.43
C LEU A 178 1.66 -18.66 -9.50
N PRO A 179 1.49 -18.22 -10.76
CA PRO A 179 2.46 -18.50 -11.82
C PRO A 179 3.89 -18.00 -11.54
N ASP A 180 4.04 -16.94 -10.71
CA ASP A 180 5.36 -16.45 -10.26
C ASP A 180 6.02 -17.35 -9.19
N GLY A 181 5.37 -18.48 -8.84
CA GLY A 181 5.85 -19.46 -7.87
C GLY A 181 5.52 -19.13 -6.41
N SER A 182 4.96 -17.97 -6.12
CA SER A 182 4.56 -17.59 -4.75
C SER A 182 3.22 -18.24 -4.36
N THR A 183 3.04 -18.52 -3.06
CA THR A 183 1.75 -18.95 -2.50
C THR A 183 1.09 -17.77 -1.81
N ARG A 184 -0.18 -17.46 -2.15
CA ARG A 184 -0.90 -16.31 -1.62
C ARG A 184 -2.35 -16.66 -1.33
N PHE A 185 -2.91 -16.00 -0.33
CA PHE A 185 -4.35 -15.87 -0.17
C PHE A 185 -4.86 -14.88 -1.23
N ILE A 186 -5.82 -15.32 -2.05
CA ILE A 186 -6.31 -14.57 -3.19
C ILE A 186 -7.75 -14.12 -2.93
N VAL A 187 -7.99 -12.84 -3.16
CA VAL A 187 -9.34 -12.28 -3.17
C VAL A 187 -9.85 -12.14 -4.60
N ASP A 188 -11.15 -12.12 -4.76
CA ASP A 188 -11.85 -11.67 -5.97
C ASP A 188 -12.62 -10.37 -5.70
N GLU A 189 -13.17 -9.76 -6.75
CA GLU A 189 -13.93 -8.52 -6.65
C GLU A 189 -15.17 -8.69 -5.76
N ALA A 190 -15.88 -9.81 -5.92
CA ALA A 190 -17.10 -10.09 -5.15
C ALA A 190 -16.80 -10.17 -3.64
N MET A 191 -15.67 -10.77 -3.25
CA MET A 191 -15.22 -10.82 -1.86
C MET A 191 -14.94 -9.42 -1.31
N LEU A 192 -14.24 -8.57 -2.05
CA LEU A 192 -13.90 -7.20 -1.61
C LEU A 192 -15.16 -6.34 -1.47
N LEU A 193 -16.07 -6.41 -2.42
CA LEU A 193 -17.36 -5.69 -2.36
C LEU A 193 -18.22 -6.20 -1.19
N GLY A 194 -18.36 -7.52 -1.05
CA GLY A 194 -19.11 -8.12 0.05
C GLY A 194 -18.54 -7.78 1.43
N TRP A 195 -17.22 -7.70 1.57
CA TRP A 195 -16.61 -7.27 2.83
C TRP A 195 -16.75 -5.77 3.07
N THR A 196 -16.71 -4.94 2.03
CA THR A 196 -17.01 -3.50 2.17
C THR A 196 -18.41 -3.30 2.78
N GLU A 197 -19.41 -4.03 2.28
CA GLU A 197 -20.79 -4.00 2.78
C GLU A 197 -20.90 -4.56 4.21
N ARG A 198 -20.35 -5.76 4.48
CA ARG A 198 -20.37 -6.40 5.80
C ARG A 198 -19.76 -5.55 6.90
N LEU A 199 -18.71 -4.81 6.59
CA LEU A 199 -18.05 -3.89 7.51
C LEU A 199 -18.84 -2.59 7.71
N GLY A 200 -19.92 -2.35 6.95
CA GLY A 200 -20.65 -1.08 6.94
C GLY A 200 -19.83 0.08 6.36
N GLY A 201 -18.80 -0.25 5.58
CA GLY A 201 -17.92 0.72 4.94
C GLY A 201 -18.40 1.15 3.56
N ARG A 202 -17.68 2.11 2.97
CA ARG A 202 -17.90 2.52 1.58
C ARG A 202 -16.56 2.61 0.84
N LEU A 203 -16.55 2.26 -0.42
CA LEU A 203 -15.34 2.43 -1.24
C LEU A 203 -14.96 3.92 -1.29
N ALA A 204 -13.69 4.21 -1.01
CA ALA A 204 -13.10 5.53 -1.19
C ALA A 204 -12.80 5.81 -2.67
N ASP A 205 -12.41 4.77 -3.41
CA ASP A 205 -12.14 4.77 -4.84
C ASP A 205 -12.65 3.47 -5.47
N PRO A 206 -12.89 3.43 -6.79
CA PRO A 206 -13.09 2.17 -7.50
C PRO A 206 -11.91 1.22 -7.26
N ILE A 207 -12.20 -0.08 -7.15
CA ILE A 207 -11.18 -1.12 -7.02
C ILE A 207 -10.23 -1.04 -8.23
N LYS A 208 -8.93 -0.98 -7.97
CA LYS A 208 -7.89 -0.90 -9.01
C LYS A 208 -7.01 -2.14 -8.96
N THR A 209 -6.82 -2.78 -10.09
CA THR A 209 -5.96 -3.96 -10.19
C THR A 209 -4.84 -3.74 -11.21
N THR A 210 -3.62 -4.09 -10.80
CA THR A 210 -2.46 -4.15 -11.69
C THR A 210 -2.16 -5.60 -12.02
N ASN A 211 -2.33 -5.97 -13.28
CA ASN A 211 -1.92 -7.28 -13.81
C ASN A 211 -0.45 -7.22 -14.24
N VAL A 212 0.39 -8.08 -13.66
CA VAL A 212 1.80 -8.19 -13.98
C VAL A 212 2.02 -9.39 -14.90
N GLN A 213 1.93 -9.18 -16.20
CA GLN A 213 2.19 -10.17 -17.26
C GLN A 213 1.48 -11.52 -17.05
N GLN A 214 0.26 -11.50 -16.54
CA GLN A 214 -0.54 -12.70 -16.21
C GLN A 214 0.12 -13.65 -15.19
N GLN A 215 1.13 -13.19 -14.47
CA GLN A 215 1.78 -13.98 -13.41
C GLN A 215 1.17 -13.74 -12.04
N ARG A 216 0.71 -12.51 -11.80
CA ARG A 216 0.03 -12.11 -10.56
C ARG A 216 -0.77 -10.83 -10.78
N CYS A 217 -1.78 -10.64 -9.97
CA CYS A 217 -2.49 -9.38 -9.85
C CYS A 217 -2.37 -8.80 -8.45
N MET A 218 -2.16 -7.49 -8.36
CA MET A 218 -2.17 -6.73 -7.12
C MET A 218 -3.29 -5.71 -7.17
N THR A 219 -4.21 -5.83 -6.25
CA THR A 219 -5.42 -5.00 -6.16
C THR A 219 -5.29 -4.00 -5.04
N THR A 220 -5.65 -2.75 -5.32
CA THR A 220 -5.78 -1.68 -4.33
C THR A 220 -7.26 -1.55 -3.96
N TRP A 221 -7.53 -1.68 -2.67
CA TRP A 221 -8.86 -1.61 -2.06
C TRP A 221 -8.83 -0.57 -0.95
N CYS A 222 -9.53 0.54 -1.16
CA CYS A 222 -9.60 1.66 -0.24
C CYS A 222 -11.02 1.79 0.28
N VAL A 223 -11.21 1.73 1.61
CA VAL A 223 -12.53 1.74 2.26
C VAL A 223 -12.54 2.80 3.35
N ILE A 224 -13.62 3.56 3.40
CA ILE A 224 -13.92 4.47 4.51
C ILE A 224 -14.88 3.76 5.48
N LYS A 225 -14.55 3.82 6.78
CA LYS A 225 -15.37 3.27 7.87
C LYS A 225 -16.60 4.10 8.15
#